data_89145c01e848e5c5cfece0b0291aa818
#
_entry.id   89145c01e848e5c5cfece0b0291aa818
#
_cell.length_a   1.000
_cell.length_b   1.000
_cell.length_c   1.000
_cell.angle_alpha   90.00
_cell.angle_beta   90.00
_cell.angle_gamma   90.00
#
_symmetry.space_group_name_H-M   'P 1'
#
loop_
_entity.id
_entity.type
_entity.pdbx_description
1 polymer ?
#
loop_
_entity_poly.entity_id
_entity_poly.type
_entity_poly.pdbx_seq_one_letter_code
_entity_poly.pdbx_strand_id
1 'polypeptide(L)'
;MDYLTYNNDEQYDLIIGNPPYFVMPKNKVDKQYYSLFDGRPNIFVIFLIHSLPKLAKNGILCFILPKNFLNCLYYDKLRNLINKNYTILNIHDTSSEKFIDTQQDTMIFTIQNKKPKSNSKWVMEKQGYTIFNDNINKLQSYY
;
A
#
# COMPACT_ATOMS: atom_id res chain seq x y z
N MET A 1 -5.96 -22.28 -2.09
CA MET A 1 -6.30 -21.55 -0.85
C MET A 1 -6.32 -20.06 -1.17
N ASP A 2 -7.41 -19.40 -0.85
CA ASP A 2 -7.51 -17.95 -1.04
C ASP A 2 -6.79 -17.23 0.12
N TYR A 3 -5.78 -16.44 -0.21
CA TYR A 3 -5.00 -15.69 0.79
C TYR A 3 -5.86 -14.78 1.65
N LEU A 4 -6.87 -14.13 1.08
CA LEU A 4 -7.73 -13.18 1.79
C LEU A 4 -8.69 -13.84 2.79
N THR A 5 -8.94 -15.13 2.65
CA THR A 5 -9.75 -15.92 3.57
C THR A 5 -8.92 -16.74 4.55
N TYR A 6 -7.59 -16.76 4.36
CA TYR A 6 -6.67 -17.49 5.22
C TYR A 6 -6.42 -16.73 6.52
N ASN A 7 -7.03 -17.20 7.58
CA ASN A 7 -6.83 -16.69 8.93
C ASN A 7 -6.01 -17.67 9.74
N ASN A 8 -4.78 -17.28 10.03
CA ASN A 8 -3.95 -17.91 11.05
C ASN A 8 -3.35 -16.79 11.94
N ASP A 9 -2.94 -17.14 13.13
CA ASP A 9 -2.30 -16.23 14.08
C ASP A 9 -0.78 -16.13 13.84
N GLU A 10 -0.28 -16.71 12.75
CA GLU A 10 1.12 -16.65 12.39
C GLU A 10 1.52 -15.26 11.93
N GLN A 11 2.70 -14.85 12.36
CA GLN A 11 3.36 -13.63 11.89
C GLN A 11 4.60 -13.98 11.09
N TYR A 12 4.89 -13.17 10.08
CA TYR A 12 5.96 -13.42 9.13
C TYR A 12 7.01 -12.32 9.16
N ASP A 13 8.27 -12.72 9.04
CA ASP A 13 9.39 -11.77 8.93
C ASP A 13 9.47 -11.14 7.55
N LEU A 14 8.92 -11.81 6.54
CA LEU A 14 8.88 -11.34 5.16
C LEU A 14 7.56 -11.71 4.50
N ILE A 15 6.88 -10.71 3.95
CA ILE A 15 5.74 -10.90 3.06
C ILE A 15 6.08 -10.24 1.73
N ILE A 16 6.11 -11.03 0.67
CA ILE A 16 6.44 -10.57 -0.67
C ILE A 16 5.36 -11.02 -1.66
N GLY A 17 4.99 -10.16 -2.59
CA GLY A 17 3.98 -10.52 -3.57
C GLY A 17 3.73 -9.49 -4.65
N ASN A 18 2.99 -9.94 -5.64
CA ASN A 18 2.42 -9.12 -6.70
C ASN A 18 0.90 -9.32 -6.69
N PRO A 19 0.17 -8.60 -5.82
CA PRO A 19 -1.28 -8.79 -5.75
C PRO A 19 -1.96 -8.39 -7.06
N PRO A 20 -3.11 -9.00 -7.38
CA PRO A 20 -3.87 -8.63 -8.56
C PRO A 20 -4.44 -7.21 -8.46
N TYR A 21 -4.77 -6.59 -9.62
CA TYR A 21 -5.32 -5.24 -9.71
C TYR A 21 -6.67 -5.26 -10.39
N PHE A 22 -7.75 -5.31 -9.64
CA PHE A 22 -9.11 -5.10 -10.16
C PHE A 22 -10.02 -4.52 -9.07
N VAL A 23 -11.06 -3.82 -9.49
CA VAL A 23 -12.03 -3.22 -8.58
C VAL A 23 -12.96 -4.30 -8.04
N MET A 24 -13.11 -4.34 -6.73
CA MET A 24 -14.04 -5.24 -6.05
C MET A 24 -15.36 -4.53 -5.72
N PRO A 25 -16.51 -5.23 -5.84
CA PRO A 25 -17.74 -4.76 -5.22
C PRO A 25 -17.56 -4.66 -3.70
N LYS A 26 -17.97 -3.54 -3.11
CA LYS A 26 -17.78 -3.28 -1.67
C LYS A 26 -18.41 -4.38 -0.79
N ASN A 27 -19.56 -4.92 -1.20
CA ASN A 27 -20.25 -5.99 -0.48
C ASN A 27 -19.52 -7.35 -0.46
N LYS A 28 -18.48 -7.51 -1.30
CA LYS A 28 -17.61 -8.71 -1.29
C LYS A 28 -16.36 -8.53 -0.43
N VAL A 29 -16.17 -7.36 0.16
CA VAL A 29 -15.05 -7.06 1.04
C VAL A 29 -15.51 -7.24 2.48
N ASP A 30 -14.66 -7.82 3.31
CA ASP A 30 -14.94 -7.95 4.75
C ASP A 30 -15.13 -6.56 5.37
N LYS A 31 -16.22 -6.39 6.12
CA LYS A 31 -16.60 -5.11 6.75
C LYS A 31 -15.54 -4.55 7.68
N GLN A 32 -14.70 -5.40 8.27
CA GLN A 32 -13.60 -4.96 9.13
C GLN A 32 -12.62 -4.02 8.41
N TYR A 33 -12.53 -4.08 7.08
CA TYR A 33 -11.63 -3.26 6.27
C TYR A 33 -12.22 -1.92 5.85
N TYR A 34 -13.52 -1.71 6.03
CA TYR A 34 -14.24 -0.52 5.53
C TYR A 34 -13.73 0.80 6.09
N SER A 35 -13.12 0.79 7.29
CA SER A 35 -12.54 1.99 7.89
C SER A 35 -11.24 2.47 7.23
N LEU A 36 -10.64 1.67 6.35
CA LEU A 36 -9.32 1.93 5.79
C LEU A 36 -9.33 2.35 4.31
N PHE A 37 -10.50 2.43 3.69
CA PHE A 37 -10.64 2.92 2.33
C PHE A 37 -11.98 3.61 2.11
N ASP A 38 -12.07 4.42 1.06
CA ASP A 38 -13.31 5.03 0.59
C ASP A 38 -13.67 4.50 -0.80
N GLY A 39 -14.95 4.60 -1.17
CA GLY A 39 -15.43 4.15 -2.47
C GLY A 39 -15.35 2.64 -2.69
N ARG A 40 -15.16 2.23 -3.94
CA ARG A 40 -14.97 0.83 -4.33
C ARG A 40 -13.48 0.51 -4.29
N PRO A 41 -13.06 -0.46 -3.45
CA PRO A 41 -11.65 -0.78 -3.33
C PRO A 41 -11.12 -1.55 -4.53
N ASN A 42 -9.86 -1.32 -4.87
CA ASN A 42 -9.11 -2.23 -5.70
C ASN A 42 -8.59 -3.38 -4.83
N ILE A 43 -8.56 -4.59 -5.36
CA ILE A 43 -8.18 -5.79 -4.60
C ILE A 43 -6.77 -5.70 -4.00
N PHE A 44 -5.83 -5.01 -4.66
CA PHE A 44 -4.48 -4.86 -4.09
C PHE A 44 -4.48 -4.14 -2.74
N VAL A 45 -5.42 -3.20 -2.54
CA VAL A 45 -5.59 -2.50 -1.26
C VAL A 45 -6.02 -3.46 -0.16
N ILE A 46 -6.93 -4.38 -0.50
CA ILE A 46 -7.38 -5.42 0.44
C ILE A 46 -6.24 -6.38 0.79
N PHE A 47 -5.43 -6.78 -0.20
CA PHE A 47 -4.21 -7.57 0.04
C PHE A 47 -3.27 -6.85 1.01
N LEU A 48 -3.06 -5.56 0.81
CA LEU A 48 -2.19 -4.77 1.68
C LEU A 48 -2.74 -4.71 3.10
N ILE A 49 -4.01 -4.35 3.28
CA ILE A 49 -4.67 -4.28 4.58
C ILE A 49 -4.61 -5.62 5.31
N HIS A 50 -4.89 -6.72 4.60
CA HIS A 50 -4.89 -8.08 5.17
C HIS A 50 -3.49 -8.52 5.61
N SER A 51 -2.46 -8.06 4.91
CA SER A 51 -1.07 -8.45 5.17
C SER A 51 -0.43 -7.71 6.33
N LEU A 52 -0.80 -6.45 6.56
CA LEU A 52 -0.15 -5.61 7.58
C LEU A 52 -0.13 -6.24 8.98
N PRO A 53 -1.26 -6.76 9.53
CA PRO A 53 -1.25 -7.36 10.86
C PRO A 53 -0.51 -8.70 10.92
N LYS A 54 -0.16 -9.29 9.78
CA LYS A 54 0.60 -10.54 9.69
C LYS A 54 2.11 -10.32 9.70
N LEU A 55 2.58 -9.09 9.68
CA LEU A 55 4.00 -8.78 9.82
C LEU A 55 4.45 -8.94 11.27
N ALA A 56 5.48 -9.75 11.49
CA ALA A 56 6.19 -9.79 12.77
C ALA A 56 6.84 -8.44 13.07
N LYS A 57 7.19 -8.21 14.33
CA LYS A 57 7.97 -7.04 14.72
C LYS A 57 9.25 -6.96 13.88
N ASN A 58 9.51 -5.80 13.28
CA ASN A 58 10.58 -5.55 12.32
C ASN A 58 10.47 -6.35 11.00
N GLY A 59 9.39 -7.08 10.79
CA GLY A 59 9.11 -7.78 9.53
C GLY A 59 8.95 -6.81 8.36
N ILE A 60 9.25 -7.29 7.15
CA ILE A 60 9.25 -6.49 5.93
C ILE A 60 8.15 -7.00 4.98
N LEU A 61 7.39 -6.06 4.44
CA LEU A 61 6.46 -6.30 3.34
C LEU A 61 7.01 -5.63 2.08
N CYS A 62 7.02 -6.37 0.98
CA CYS A 62 7.46 -5.89 -0.33
C CYS A 62 6.45 -6.30 -1.40
N PHE A 63 5.69 -5.35 -1.91
CA PHE A 63 4.67 -5.57 -2.93
C PHE A 63 4.93 -4.76 -4.19
N ILE A 64 4.60 -5.36 -5.34
CA ILE A 64 4.43 -4.60 -6.58
C ILE A 64 3.01 -4.04 -6.58
N LEU A 65 2.88 -2.73 -6.62
CA LEU A 65 1.60 -2.02 -6.54
C LEU A 65 1.43 -1.03 -7.69
N PRO A 66 0.18 -0.68 -8.06
CA PRO A 66 -0.07 0.47 -8.94
C PRO A 66 0.42 1.76 -8.29
N LYS A 67 1.04 2.63 -9.07
CA LYS A 67 1.53 3.94 -8.57
C LYS A 67 0.44 4.84 -8.02
N ASN A 68 -0.80 4.68 -8.48
CA ASN A 68 -1.91 5.48 -7.96
C ASN A 68 -2.19 5.27 -6.47
N PHE A 69 -1.65 4.18 -5.88
CA PHE A 69 -1.70 4.01 -4.42
C PHE A 69 -1.05 5.19 -3.68
N LEU A 70 -0.06 5.85 -4.29
CA LEU A 70 0.67 6.96 -3.66
C LEU A 70 -0.19 8.19 -3.42
N ASN A 71 -1.20 8.45 -4.26
CA ASN A 71 -1.93 9.71 -4.29
C ASN A 71 -3.45 9.61 -4.45
N CYS A 72 -4.03 8.44 -4.66
CA CYS A 72 -5.47 8.28 -4.77
C CYS A 72 -6.16 8.60 -3.44
N LEU A 73 -7.17 9.49 -3.48
CA LEU A 73 -7.91 9.92 -2.28
C LEU A 73 -8.60 8.76 -1.56
N TYR A 74 -9.06 7.75 -2.28
CA TYR A 74 -9.73 6.60 -1.69
C TYR A 74 -8.85 5.79 -0.73
N TYR A 75 -7.53 5.94 -0.83
CA TYR A 75 -6.54 5.18 -0.04
C TYR A 75 -5.85 6.03 1.02
N ASP A 76 -6.31 7.26 1.25
CA ASP A 76 -5.68 8.18 2.21
C ASP A 76 -5.67 7.62 3.63
N LYS A 77 -6.76 7.00 4.07
CA LYS A 77 -6.85 6.40 5.40
C LYS A 77 -5.81 5.30 5.60
N LEU A 78 -5.59 4.47 4.59
CA LEU A 78 -4.59 3.42 4.63
C LEU A 78 -3.17 3.99 4.62
N ARG A 79 -2.90 5.01 3.79
CA ARG A 79 -1.60 5.70 3.80
C ARG A 79 -1.30 6.33 5.15
N ASN A 80 -2.30 6.94 5.78
CA ASN A 80 -2.16 7.51 7.13
C ASN A 80 -1.81 6.44 8.17
N LEU A 81 -2.48 5.29 8.13
CA LEU A 81 -2.19 4.16 9.02
C LEU A 81 -0.75 3.68 8.84
N ILE A 82 -0.32 3.51 7.60
CA ILE A 82 1.06 3.09 7.27
C ILE A 82 2.06 4.14 7.77
N ASN A 83 1.81 5.42 7.50
CA ASN A 83 2.69 6.49 7.93
C ASN A 83 2.87 6.57 9.45
N LYS A 84 1.83 6.26 10.21
CA LYS A 84 1.87 6.33 11.68
C LYS A 84 2.55 5.13 12.33
N ASN A 85 2.44 3.95 11.74
CA ASN A 85 2.77 2.68 12.41
C ASN A 85 3.89 1.89 11.74
N TYR A 86 4.24 2.23 10.50
CA TYR A 86 5.22 1.50 9.69
C TYR A 86 6.29 2.45 9.16
N THR A 87 7.47 1.91 8.86
CA THR A 87 8.55 2.66 8.23
C THR A 87 8.60 2.30 6.74
N ILE A 88 8.49 3.30 5.87
CA ILE A 88 8.68 3.10 4.43
C ILE A 88 10.17 2.99 4.17
N LEU A 89 10.62 1.84 3.67
CA LEU A 89 12.01 1.58 3.35
C LEU A 89 12.37 2.03 1.94
N ASN A 90 11.47 1.77 0.97
CA ASN A 90 11.72 2.10 -0.43
C ASN A 90 10.41 2.22 -1.21
N ILE A 91 10.42 3.14 -2.18
CA ILE A 91 9.43 3.26 -3.25
C ILE A 91 10.22 3.31 -4.55
N HIS A 92 10.21 2.20 -5.30
CA HIS A 92 10.93 2.08 -6.56
C HIS A 92 9.96 2.14 -7.74
N ASP A 93 10.13 3.15 -8.58
CA ASP A 93 9.31 3.33 -9.78
C ASP A 93 9.73 2.33 -10.86
N THR A 94 8.81 1.43 -11.23
CA THR A 94 9.01 0.43 -12.28
C THR A 94 8.25 0.73 -13.56
N SER A 95 7.80 1.97 -13.76
CA SER A 95 6.99 2.37 -14.92
C SER A 95 7.70 2.15 -16.26
N SER A 96 9.04 2.17 -16.29
CA SER A 96 9.83 1.86 -17.47
C SER A 96 9.98 0.37 -17.74
N GLU A 97 9.73 -0.46 -16.76
CA GLU A 97 9.80 -1.92 -16.83
C GLU A 97 8.38 -2.46 -17.03
N LYS A 98 8.01 -2.71 -18.26
CA LYS A 98 6.69 -3.29 -18.57
C LYS A 98 6.67 -4.76 -18.16
N PHE A 99 6.23 -5.02 -16.95
CA PHE A 99 5.81 -6.36 -16.55
C PHE A 99 4.44 -6.64 -17.17
N ILE A 100 4.41 -7.48 -18.23
CA ILE A 100 3.16 -7.93 -18.88
C ILE A 100 2.25 -6.74 -19.28
N ASP A 101 1.50 -6.86 -20.34
CA ASP A 101 0.56 -5.90 -20.96
C ASP A 101 -0.37 -5.09 -20.01
N THR A 102 0.12 -4.63 -18.89
CA THR A 102 -0.63 -3.71 -18.02
C THR A 102 -0.38 -2.29 -18.48
N GLN A 103 -1.42 -1.60 -18.88
CA GLN A 103 -1.38 -0.16 -19.18
C GLN A 103 -1.14 0.71 -17.94
N GLN A 104 -0.96 0.10 -16.78
CA GLN A 104 -0.89 0.78 -15.49
C GLN A 104 0.56 0.88 -15.00
N ASP A 105 0.97 2.08 -14.66
CA ASP A 105 2.27 2.31 -14.03
C ASP A 105 2.34 1.62 -12.67
N THR A 106 3.44 0.94 -12.43
CA THR A 106 3.69 0.17 -11.21
C THR A 106 4.89 0.69 -10.42
N MET A 107 4.98 0.24 -9.18
CA MET A 107 6.10 0.50 -8.29
C MET A 107 6.37 -0.71 -7.40
N ILE A 108 7.59 -0.84 -6.89
CA ILE A 108 7.91 -1.73 -5.78
C ILE A 108 7.81 -0.92 -4.49
N PHE A 109 6.92 -1.33 -3.61
CA PHE A 109 6.63 -0.67 -2.34
C PHE A 109 7.09 -1.55 -1.19
N THR A 110 8.05 -1.05 -0.39
CA THR A 110 8.67 -1.82 0.69
C THR A 110 8.53 -1.06 2.00
N ILE A 111 7.93 -1.73 2.98
CA ILE A 111 7.74 -1.19 4.34
C ILE A 111 8.21 -2.18 5.39
N GLN A 112 8.49 -1.67 6.58
CA GLN A 112 8.88 -2.45 7.74
C GLN A 112 7.91 -2.21 8.90
N ASN A 113 7.56 -3.26 9.62
CA ASN A 113 6.75 -3.17 10.84
C ASN A 113 7.59 -2.62 11.99
N LYS A 114 7.84 -1.34 11.91
CA LYS A 114 8.59 -0.54 12.89
C LYS A 114 8.05 0.88 12.84
N LYS A 115 7.78 1.49 13.99
CA LYS A 115 7.32 2.89 14.04
C LYS A 115 8.34 3.80 13.37
N PRO A 116 7.90 4.73 12.49
CA PRO A 116 8.81 5.62 11.80
C PRO A 116 9.45 6.60 12.78
N LYS A 117 10.67 7.01 12.46
CA LYS A 117 11.26 8.21 13.05
C LYS A 117 10.48 9.42 12.53
N SER A 118 10.29 10.46 13.35
CA SER A 118 9.70 11.73 12.92
C SER A 118 10.42 12.27 11.67
N ASN A 119 9.70 12.83 10.71
CA ASN A 119 10.20 13.41 9.46
C ASN A 119 10.61 12.40 8.38
N SER A 120 9.67 11.57 7.96
CA SER A 120 9.87 10.73 6.78
C SER A 120 9.90 11.58 5.49
N LYS A 121 10.96 11.45 4.69
CA LYS A 121 11.06 12.06 3.36
C LYS A 121 10.03 11.53 2.35
N TRP A 122 9.35 10.45 2.70
CA TRP A 122 8.39 9.75 1.85
C TRP A 122 6.98 10.32 1.93
N VAL A 123 6.71 11.20 2.87
CA VAL A 123 5.37 11.68 3.17
C VAL A 123 5.24 13.17 2.91
N MET A 124 4.21 13.54 2.16
CA MET A 124 3.77 14.92 2.01
C MET A 124 2.27 15.00 2.28
N GLU A 125 1.86 16.03 3.00
CA GLU A 125 0.44 16.38 3.12
C GLU A 125 0.09 17.44 2.08
N LYS A 126 -0.98 17.21 1.35
CA LYS A 126 -1.53 18.17 0.39
C LYS A 126 -3.05 18.13 0.42
N GLN A 127 -3.67 19.29 0.50
CA GLN A 127 -5.13 19.43 0.58
C GLN A 127 -5.77 18.59 1.71
N GLY A 128 -5.04 18.37 2.81
CA GLY A 128 -5.53 17.63 3.96
C GLY A 128 -5.42 16.10 3.85
N TYR A 129 -4.72 15.57 2.84
CA TYR A 129 -4.45 14.12 2.75
C TYR A 129 -2.96 13.82 2.53
N THR A 130 -2.60 12.60 2.87
CA THR A 130 -1.22 12.10 2.88
C THR A 130 -0.84 11.50 1.53
N ILE A 131 0.34 11.86 1.03
CA ILE A 131 0.91 11.32 -0.20
C ILE A 131 2.28 10.73 0.10
N PHE A 132 2.58 9.57 -0.48
CA PHE A 132 3.90 8.96 -0.41
C PHE A 132 4.70 9.23 -1.68
N ASN A 133 5.93 9.73 -1.54
CA ASN A 133 6.88 9.84 -2.64
C ASN A 133 8.31 10.02 -2.11
N ASP A 134 9.28 9.58 -2.88
CA ASP A 134 10.71 9.74 -2.59
C ASP A 134 11.27 11.10 -3.06
N ASN A 135 10.52 11.80 -3.91
CA ASN A 135 10.93 13.08 -4.48
C ASN A 135 9.75 14.05 -4.50
N ILE A 136 9.80 15.06 -3.65
CA ILE A 136 8.77 16.08 -3.52
C ILE A 136 8.50 16.79 -4.86
N ASN A 137 9.50 17.01 -5.69
CA ASN A 137 9.34 17.65 -6.98
C ASN A 137 8.54 16.77 -7.97
N LYS A 138 8.66 15.45 -7.87
CA LYS A 138 7.85 14.52 -8.66
C LYS A 138 6.39 14.45 -8.21
N LEU A 139 6.11 14.75 -6.94
CA LEU A 139 4.73 14.74 -6.44
C LEU A 139 3.82 15.71 -7.17
N GLN A 140 4.36 16.83 -7.61
CA GLN A 140 3.59 17.82 -8.37
C GLN A 140 3.11 17.29 -9.72
N SER A 141 3.79 16.29 -10.30
CA SER A 141 3.40 15.67 -11.57
C SER A 141 2.25 14.67 -11.47
N TYR A 142 1.86 14.28 -10.26
CA TYR A 142 0.74 13.35 -10.03
C TYR A 142 -0.61 14.06 -9.79
N TYR A 143 -0.65 15.37 -9.93
CA TYR A 143 -1.84 16.22 -9.75
C TYR A 143 -2.30 16.82 -11.07
#